data_45cc10c59ed17c7c419cb40d50952b36
#
_entry.id   45cc10c59ed17c7c419cb40d50952b36
#
_cell.length_a   1.000
_cell.length_b   1.000
_cell.length_c   1.000
_cell.angle_alpha   90.00
_cell.angle_beta   90.00
_cell.angle_gamma   90.00
#
_symmetry.space_group_name_H-M   'P 1'
#
loop_
_entity.id
_entity.type
_entity.pdbx_description
1 polymer ?
#
loop_
_entity_poly.entity_id
_entity_poly.type
_entity_poly.pdbx_seq_one_letter_code
_entity_poly.pdbx_strand_id
1 'polypeptide(L)'
;MTIPHDPIAGEDQTEASTRPPTAAIVIIGLLVIVAVVFVASSLRQSTPLTWFPVSAVDPQEVGDELVGASVFTVDGRVEGFTYFDFSTGSVVESPDPLGWDLAFQRFTILANGGPGFAGQGGILDLGTASLDSLATVPSDGYAVNTPGSEVTNAATERWYEYSWTSHVLSPKPNIYAVRTADGRYAAFEILSYYCPAAQAGCTTIRYRYQGAGGTVF
;
A
#
# COMPACT_ATOMS: atom_id res chain seq x y z
N MET A 1 82.05 -14.55 60.09
CA MET A 1 80.74 -13.91 60.00
C MET A 1 80.23 -14.17 58.59
N THR A 2 79.46 -15.23 58.45
CA THR A 2 79.04 -15.81 57.16
C THR A 2 77.62 -15.43 56.90
N ILE A 3 77.36 -14.74 55.81
CA ILE A 3 76.01 -14.33 55.40
C ILE A 3 75.41 -15.47 54.56
N PRO A 4 74.22 -15.97 54.86
CA PRO A 4 73.57 -16.96 54.00
C PRO A 4 72.98 -16.29 52.77
N HIS A 5 73.13 -16.92 51.67
CA HIS A 5 72.56 -16.55 50.37
C HIS A 5 71.15 -17.24 50.25
N ASP A 6 70.12 -16.45 50.18
CA ASP A 6 68.78 -16.93 49.89
C ASP A 6 68.64 -17.22 48.38
N PRO A 7 68.05 -18.36 47.99
CA PRO A 7 67.79 -18.64 46.58
C PRO A 7 66.53 -17.87 46.12
N ILE A 8 66.72 -17.16 45.07
CA ILE A 8 65.64 -16.44 44.33
C ILE A 8 64.62 -17.46 43.81
N ALA A 9 63.39 -17.38 44.35
CA ALA A 9 62.25 -18.14 43.83
C ALA A 9 61.97 -17.74 42.39
N GLY A 10 62.07 -18.71 41.48
CA GLY A 10 61.70 -18.54 40.09
C GLY A 10 60.18 -18.30 39.99
N GLU A 11 59.77 -17.16 39.48
CA GLU A 11 58.36 -16.90 39.06
C GLU A 11 58.03 -17.85 37.92
N ASP A 12 57.20 -18.81 38.22
CA ASP A 12 56.56 -19.69 37.25
C ASP A 12 55.47 -18.84 36.48
N GLN A 13 55.92 -18.23 35.37
CA GLN A 13 55.00 -17.57 34.47
C GLN A 13 54.22 -18.64 33.71
N THR A 14 53.08 -19.01 34.27
CA THR A 14 52.09 -19.81 33.57
C THR A 14 51.52 -18.94 32.43
N GLU A 15 52.07 -19.13 31.24
CA GLU A 15 51.46 -18.56 29.99
C GLU A 15 49.98 -19.04 29.91
N ALA A 16 49.06 -18.19 30.28
CA ALA A 16 47.64 -18.43 30.09
C ALA A 16 47.36 -18.56 28.60
N SER A 17 47.04 -19.76 28.16
CA SER A 17 46.62 -20.05 26.80
C SER A 17 45.45 -19.17 26.41
N THR A 18 45.66 -18.16 25.57
CA THR A 18 44.70 -17.18 25.08
C THR A 18 43.78 -17.72 23.97
N ARG A 19 43.47 -19.02 23.98
CA ARG A 19 42.50 -19.57 23.06
C ARG A 19 41.11 -19.17 23.51
N PRO A 20 40.32 -18.44 22.65
CA PRO A 20 38.99 -18.06 23.02
C PRO A 20 38.12 -19.32 23.25
N PRO A 21 37.21 -19.33 24.24
CA PRO A 21 36.36 -20.46 24.50
C PRO A 21 35.53 -20.77 23.26
N THR A 22 35.29 -22.06 22.98
CA THR A 22 34.57 -22.54 21.78
C THR A 22 33.20 -21.85 21.61
N ALA A 23 32.55 -21.53 22.71
CA ALA A 23 31.32 -20.77 22.72
C ALA A 23 31.47 -19.35 22.11
N ALA A 24 32.60 -18.66 22.40
CA ALA A 24 32.87 -17.34 21.84
C ALA A 24 33.06 -17.41 20.32
N ILE A 25 33.77 -18.44 19.83
CA ILE A 25 33.95 -18.64 18.38
C ILE A 25 32.64 -18.89 17.67
N VAL A 26 31.72 -19.69 18.28
CA VAL A 26 30.39 -19.96 17.74
C VAL A 26 29.55 -18.68 17.70
N ILE A 27 29.57 -17.89 18.77
CA ILE A 27 28.83 -16.62 18.84
C ILE A 27 29.32 -15.62 17.79
N ILE A 28 30.64 -15.47 17.66
CA ILE A 28 31.25 -14.59 16.64
C ILE A 28 30.88 -15.07 15.23
N GLY A 29 30.93 -16.38 14.96
CA GLY A 29 30.54 -16.95 13.68
C GLY A 29 29.08 -16.64 13.33
N LEU A 30 28.18 -16.76 14.33
CA LEU A 30 26.75 -16.47 14.15
C LEU A 30 26.50 -14.98 13.89
N LEU A 31 27.21 -14.11 14.60
CA LEU A 31 27.13 -12.65 14.38
C LEU A 31 27.63 -12.26 12.99
N VAL A 32 28.71 -12.88 12.51
CA VAL A 32 29.23 -12.65 11.15
C VAL A 32 28.20 -13.10 10.10
N ILE A 33 27.58 -14.26 10.28
CA ILE A 33 26.53 -14.73 9.35
C ILE A 33 25.34 -13.76 9.32
N VAL A 34 24.86 -13.33 10.48
CA VAL A 34 23.79 -12.33 10.58
C VAL A 34 24.17 -11.02 9.89
N ALA A 35 25.39 -10.53 10.12
CA ALA A 35 25.89 -9.31 9.47
C ALA A 35 25.98 -9.48 7.94
N VAL A 36 26.47 -10.61 7.45
CA VAL A 36 26.55 -10.91 6.01
C VAL A 36 25.15 -10.98 5.38
N VAL A 37 24.21 -11.67 6.03
CA VAL A 37 22.81 -11.74 5.57
C VAL A 37 22.17 -10.35 5.56
N PHE A 38 22.41 -9.54 6.58
CA PHE A 38 21.89 -8.18 6.66
C PHE A 38 22.47 -7.29 5.54
N VAL A 39 23.79 -7.32 5.33
CA VAL A 39 24.45 -6.56 4.25
C VAL A 39 23.96 -7.05 2.88
N ALA A 40 23.91 -8.36 2.65
CA ALA A 40 23.41 -8.93 1.39
C ALA A 40 21.95 -8.55 1.13
N SER A 41 21.13 -8.50 2.17
CA SER A 41 19.73 -8.04 2.07
C SER A 41 19.62 -6.55 1.75
N SER A 42 20.51 -5.73 2.33
CA SER A 42 20.59 -4.28 2.08
C SER A 42 21.10 -3.93 0.68
N LEU A 43 21.98 -4.79 0.12
CA LEU A 43 22.52 -4.62 -1.23
C LEU A 43 21.60 -5.18 -2.33
N ARG A 44 20.53 -5.89 -1.99
CA ARG A 44 19.50 -6.24 -2.97
C ARG A 44 18.90 -4.96 -3.46
N GLN A 45 19.10 -4.65 -4.74
CA GLN A 45 18.46 -3.50 -5.39
C GLN A 45 16.95 -3.59 -5.16
N SER A 46 16.41 -2.61 -4.47
CA SER A 46 14.96 -2.45 -4.36
C SER A 46 14.40 -2.33 -5.77
N THR A 47 13.40 -3.15 -6.11
CA THR A 47 12.65 -3.01 -7.35
C THR A 47 12.23 -1.54 -7.46
N PRO A 48 12.52 -0.86 -8.58
CA PRO A 48 12.13 0.54 -8.73
C PRO A 48 10.62 0.65 -8.53
N LEU A 49 10.20 1.58 -7.68
CA LEU A 49 8.78 1.82 -7.41
C LEU A 49 8.14 2.40 -8.66
N THR A 50 7.06 1.77 -9.11
CA THR A 50 6.23 2.33 -10.17
C THR A 50 5.49 3.55 -9.63
N TRP A 51 5.54 4.65 -10.36
CA TRP A 51 4.81 5.86 -10.05
C TRP A 51 4.28 6.52 -11.32
N PHE A 52 3.24 7.32 -11.15
CA PHE A 52 2.63 8.10 -12.22
C PHE A 52 2.55 9.56 -11.78
N PRO A 53 2.60 10.52 -12.73
CA PRO A 53 2.34 11.91 -12.39
C PRO A 53 0.90 12.07 -11.89
N VAL A 54 0.68 12.99 -10.96
CA VAL A 54 -0.68 13.35 -10.52
C VAL A 54 -1.47 13.86 -11.72
N SER A 55 -2.67 13.33 -11.89
CA SER A 55 -3.54 13.74 -12.99
C SER A 55 -4.03 15.17 -12.81
N ALA A 56 -4.18 15.89 -13.91
CA ALA A 56 -4.82 17.21 -13.87
C ALA A 56 -6.30 17.07 -13.47
N VAL A 57 -6.80 18.04 -12.73
CA VAL A 57 -8.23 18.14 -12.41
C VAL A 57 -8.94 18.73 -13.64
N ASP A 58 -9.64 17.89 -14.37
CA ASP A 58 -10.36 18.26 -15.60
C ASP A 58 -11.65 17.42 -15.69
N PRO A 59 -12.69 17.74 -14.89
CA PRO A 59 -13.93 16.99 -14.88
C PRO A 59 -14.66 17.13 -16.23
N GLN A 60 -14.93 15.97 -16.88
CA GLN A 60 -15.64 15.89 -18.14
C GLN A 60 -16.83 14.94 -17.97
N GLU A 61 -18.03 15.45 -18.09
CA GLU A 61 -19.25 14.64 -18.07
C GLU A 61 -19.21 13.58 -19.18
N VAL A 62 -19.27 12.29 -18.78
CA VAL A 62 -19.21 11.17 -19.73
C VAL A 62 -20.62 10.63 -20.12
N GLY A 63 -21.66 11.13 -19.47
CA GLY A 63 -23.04 10.74 -19.76
C GLY A 63 -23.34 9.27 -19.44
N ASP A 64 -24.20 8.65 -20.26
CA ASP A 64 -24.65 7.27 -20.08
C ASP A 64 -23.77 6.26 -20.87
N GLU A 65 -22.56 6.63 -21.23
CA GLU A 65 -21.66 5.78 -21.99
C GLU A 65 -20.83 4.86 -21.09
N LEU A 66 -20.41 3.73 -21.65
CA LEU A 66 -19.37 2.91 -21.06
C LEU A 66 -18.01 3.56 -21.30
N VAL A 67 -17.38 4.03 -20.23
CA VAL A 67 -16.01 4.52 -20.28
C VAL A 67 -15.05 3.36 -20.27
N GLY A 68 -14.20 3.26 -21.29
CA GLY A 68 -13.12 2.27 -21.39
C GLY A 68 -12.03 2.50 -20.35
N ALA A 69 -11.05 1.61 -20.30
CA ALA A 69 -10.00 1.66 -19.29
C ALA A 69 -9.20 2.99 -19.32
N SER A 70 -9.53 3.87 -18.40
CA SER A 70 -8.86 5.15 -18.17
C SER A 70 -7.97 5.08 -16.95
N VAL A 71 -6.90 5.89 -16.92
CA VAL A 71 -5.96 5.94 -15.78
C VAL A 71 -6.05 7.31 -15.14
N PHE A 72 -6.15 7.33 -13.82
CA PHE A 72 -6.14 8.56 -13.02
C PHE A 72 -5.27 8.39 -11.78
N THR A 73 -4.44 9.39 -11.48
CA THR A 73 -3.60 9.44 -10.28
C THR A 73 -4.11 10.52 -9.33
N VAL A 74 -4.60 10.07 -8.19
CA VAL A 74 -5.13 10.92 -7.12
C VAL A 74 -4.01 11.27 -6.15
N ASP A 75 -3.83 12.54 -5.80
CA ASP A 75 -2.99 12.96 -4.69
C ASP A 75 -3.77 12.88 -3.36
N GLY A 76 -3.52 11.83 -2.60
CA GLY A 76 -4.11 11.61 -1.27
C GLY A 76 -3.27 12.13 -0.12
N ARG A 77 -2.26 12.99 -0.37
CA ARG A 77 -1.37 13.57 0.67
C ARG A 77 -1.92 14.85 1.27
N VAL A 78 -2.91 15.44 0.64
CA VAL A 78 -3.57 16.65 1.11
C VAL A 78 -4.25 16.44 2.46
N GLU A 79 -4.51 17.52 3.17
CA GLU A 79 -5.29 17.45 4.41
C GLU A 79 -6.76 17.09 4.07
N GLY A 80 -7.29 16.07 4.75
CA GLY A 80 -8.62 15.54 4.47
C GLY A 80 -8.62 14.52 3.33
N PHE A 81 -9.79 14.27 2.79
CA PHE A 81 -9.99 13.35 1.67
C PHE A 81 -9.98 14.08 0.32
N THR A 82 -9.38 13.45 -0.68
CA THR A 82 -9.52 13.82 -2.09
C THR A 82 -10.64 12.98 -2.69
N TYR A 83 -11.63 13.61 -3.29
CA TYR A 83 -12.83 12.96 -3.81
C TYR A 83 -12.72 12.76 -5.31
N PHE A 84 -13.07 11.56 -5.78
CA PHE A 84 -13.07 11.19 -7.19
C PHE A 84 -14.48 10.78 -7.62
N ASP A 85 -14.88 11.23 -8.80
CA ASP A 85 -16.16 10.91 -9.40
C ASP A 85 -15.95 10.20 -10.74
N PHE A 86 -16.52 9.01 -10.89
CA PHE A 86 -16.41 8.24 -12.13
C PHE A 86 -17.19 8.86 -13.28
N SER A 87 -18.28 9.58 -13.01
CA SER A 87 -19.11 10.21 -14.04
C SER A 87 -18.40 11.37 -14.72
N THR A 88 -17.47 12.01 -14.02
CA THR A 88 -16.63 13.08 -14.59
C THR A 88 -15.20 12.63 -14.88
N GLY A 89 -14.83 11.43 -14.42
CA GLY A 89 -13.50 10.86 -14.61
C GLY A 89 -12.38 11.64 -13.94
N SER A 90 -12.68 12.41 -12.90
CA SER A 90 -11.76 13.36 -12.29
C SER A 90 -11.94 13.46 -10.78
N VAL A 91 -10.98 14.13 -10.15
CA VAL A 91 -11.12 14.65 -8.79
C VAL A 91 -12.09 15.82 -8.81
N VAL A 92 -12.94 15.89 -7.78
CA VAL A 92 -13.93 16.95 -7.57
C VAL A 92 -13.58 17.73 -6.32
N GLU A 93 -13.43 19.05 -6.46
CA GLU A 93 -13.21 19.97 -5.36
C GLU A 93 -14.56 20.35 -4.74
N SER A 94 -14.70 20.21 -3.43
CA SER A 94 -15.95 20.56 -2.69
C SER A 94 -17.21 19.91 -3.28
N PRO A 95 -17.27 18.57 -3.41
CA PRO A 95 -18.37 17.90 -4.08
C PRO A 95 -19.68 18.07 -3.33
N ASP A 96 -20.77 18.09 -4.09
CA ASP A 96 -22.11 17.86 -3.55
C ASP A 96 -22.17 16.49 -2.84
N PRO A 97 -23.12 16.28 -1.90
CA PRO A 97 -23.20 15.02 -1.14
C PRO A 97 -23.24 13.74 -1.98
N LEU A 98 -23.71 13.80 -3.23
CA LEU A 98 -23.75 12.69 -4.18
C LEU A 98 -22.77 12.86 -5.36
N GLY A 99 -22.02 13.97 -5.41
CA GLY A 99 -21.13 14.32 -6.53
C GLY A 99 -19.71 13.71 -6.41
N TRP A 100 -19.60 12.55 -5.78
CA TRP A 100 -18.35 11.79 -5.70
C TRP A 100 -18.62 10.32 -5.39
N ASP A 101 -17.71 9.43 -5.77
CA ASP A 101 -17.85 8.00 -5.62
C ASP A 101 -16.81 7.38 -4.71
N LEU A 102 -15.55 7.78 -4.88
CA LEU A 102 -14.42 7.33 -4.05
C LEU A 102 -13.76 8.51 -3.34
N ALA A 103 -13.30 8.26 -2.12
CA ALA A 103 -12.50 9.21 -1.36
C ALA A 103 -11.15 8.60 -0.99
N PHE A 104 -10.08 9.35 -1.20
CA PHE A 104 -8.71 8.93 -1.00
C PHE A 104 -8.04 9.79 0.06
N GLN A 105 -7.42 9.17 1.04
CA GLN A 105 -6.53 9.82 1.99
C GLN A 105 -5.38 8.87 2.30
N ARG A 106 -4.19 9.19 1.82
CA ARG A 106 -3.04 8.30 1.92
C ARG A 106 -3.39 6.90 1.39
N PHE A 107 -3.33 5.86 2.22
CA PHE A 107 -3.67 4.48 1.86
C PHE A 107 -5.14 4.10 2.14
N THR A 108 -5.94 5.04 2.67
CA THR A 108 -7.37 4.82 2.92
C THR A 108 -8.18 5.13 1.66
N ILE A 109 -9.05 4.20 1.27
CA ILE A 109 -9.96 4.34 0.13
C ILE A 109 -11.37 4.04 0.66
N LEU A 110 -12.29 4.98 0.48
CA LEU A 110 -13.69 4.88 0.91
C LEU A 110 -14.63 5.03 -0.28
N ALA A 111 -15.83 4.45 -0.17
CA ALA A 111 -16.94 4.71 -1.10
C ALA A 111 -17.87 5.77 -0.54
N ASN A 112 -18.68 6.43 -1.36
CA ASN A 112 -19.76 7.30 -0.91
C ASN A 112 -20.97 6.46 -0.52
N GLY A 113 -20.88 5.79 0.63
CA GLY A 113 -21.99 4.97 1.14
C GLY A 113 -21.72 4.41 2.53
N GLY A 114 -22.79 4.08 3.22
CA GLY A 114 -22.79 3.65 4.61
C GLY A 114 -23.16 4.75 5.60
N PRO A 115 -23.10 4.47 6.91
CA PRO A 115 -23.49 5.44 7.94
C PRO A 115 -22.66 6.73 7.85
N GLY A 116 -23.34 7.88 7.75
CA GLY A 116 -22.72 9.20 7.64
C GLY A 116 -22.40 9.65 6.22
N PHE A 117 -22.69 8.83 5.21
CA PHE A 117 -22.53 9.15 3.79
C PHE A 117 -23.89 9.26 3.11
N ALA A 118 -24.01 10.14 2.12
CA ALA A 118 -25.29 10.41 1.46
C ALA A 118 -25.60 9.43 0.33
N GLY A 119 -24.57 8.84 -0.28
CA GLY A 119 -24.71 7.99 -1.46
C GLY A 119 -25.05 6.53 -1.13
N GLN A 120 -25.34 5.78 -2.19
CA GLN A 120 -25.58 4.33 -2.15
C GLN A 120 -24.30 3.52 -2.41
N GLY A 121 -23.16 4.20 -2.42
CA GLY A 121 -21.86 3.67 -2.81
C GLY A 121 -21.38 2.49 -1.98
N GLY A 122 -20.55 1.68 -2.59
CA GLY A 122 -19.90 0.54 -1.93
C GLY A 122 -18.83 -0.05 -2.81
N ILE A 123 -17.95 -0.84 -2.22
CA ILE A 123 -16.84 -1.49 -2.93
C ILE A 123 -16.91 -3.00 -2.70
N LEU A 124 -16.64 -3.78 -3.73
CA LEU A 124 -16.54 -5.24 -3.68
C LEU A 124 -15.18 -5.65 -4.24
N ASP A 125 -14.38 -6.36 -3.46
CA ASP A 125 -13.14 -6.98 -3.91
C ASP A 125 -13.48 -8.24 -4.73
N LEU A 126 -13.21 -8.22 -6.03
CA LEU A 126 -13.40 -9.35 -6.94
C LEU A 126 -12.19 -10.32 -6.96
N GLY A 127 -11.16 -10.03 -6.16
CA GLY A 127 -9.92 -10.79 -6.16
C GLY A 127 -9.06 -10.54 -7.40
N THR A 128 -8.12 -11.45 -7.64
CA THR A 128 -7.21 -11.38 -8.78
C THR A 128 -7.95 -11.66 -10.07
N ALA A 129 -8.08 -10.63 -10.90
CA ALA A 129 -8.73 -10.68 -12.20
C ALA A 129 -8.06 -9.66 -13.16
N SER A 130 -8.56 -9.55 -14.39
CA SER A 130 -8.13 -8.53 -15.35
C SER A 130 -9.26 -7.58 -15.65
N LEU A 131 -9.02 -6.28 -15.50
CA LEU A 131 -10.00 -5.25 -15.82
C LEU A 131 -10.41 -5.29 -17.31
N ASP A 132 -9.51 -5.67 -18.19
CA ASP A 132 -9.78 -5.75 -19.63
C ASP A 132 -10.74 -6.89 -20.00
N SER A 133 -10.75 -7.97 -19.22
CA SER A 133 -11.62 -9.12 -19.44
C SER A 133 -12.88 -9.11 -18.57
N LEU A 134 -13.08 -8.06 -17.76
CA LEU A 134 -14.25 -7.93 -16.92
C LEU A 134 -15.49 -7.67 -17.77
N ALA A 135 -16.39 -8.68 -17.85
CA ALA A 135 -17.61 -8.58 -18.63
C ALA A 135 -18.81 -8.09 -17.80
N THR A 136 -18.83 -8.43 -16.51
CA THR A 136 -19.96 -8.07 -15.61
C THR A 136 -19.45 -7.88 -14.18
N VAL A 137 -20.15 -7.07 -13.41
CA VAL A 137 -19.98 -6.97 -11.95
C VAL A 137 -21.24 -7.46 -11.24
N PRO A 138 -21.15 -7.97 -9.99
CA PRO A 138 -22.31 -8.31 -9.19
C PRO A 138 -23.22 -7.10 -8.95
N SER A 139 -24.52 -7.32 -8.78
CA SER A 139 -25.48 -6.27 -8.41
C SER A 139 -25.51 -5.98 -6.90
N ASP A 140 -24.96 -6.88 -6.08
CA ASP A 140 -24.99 -6.82 -4.62
C ASP A 140 -23.65 -7.30 -3.99
N GLY A 141 -23.60 -7.34 -2.65
CA GLY A 141 -22.40 -7.77 -1.92
C GLY A 141 -21.38 -6.65 -1.71
N TYR A 142 -21.68 -5.41 -2.03
CA TYR A 142 -20.79 -4.27 -1.87
C TYR A 142 -20.64 -3.88 -0.39
N ALA A 143 -19.41 -3.82 0.09
CA ALA A 143 -19.09 -3.31 1.40
C ALA A 143 -19.26 -1.79 1.43
N VAL A 144 -20.04 -1.30 2.37
CA VAL A 144 -20.14 0.13 2.69
C VAL A 144 -19.12 0.50 3.77
N ASN A 145 -18.90 1.80 3.96
CA ASN A 145 -17.98 2.26 4.98
C ASN A 145 -18.52 1.96 6.38
N THR A 146 -17.61 1.63 7.27
CA THR A 146 -17.88 1.34 8.68
C THR A 146 -17.27 2.43 9.55
N PRO A 147 -18.06 3.09 10.42
CA PRO A 147 -17.55 4.07 11.36
C PRO A 147 -16.70 3.39 12.44
N GLY A 148 -15.63 4.07 12.87
CA GLY A 148 -14.72 3.62 13.91
C GLY A 148 -13.93 4.81 14.46
N SER A 149 -12.76 4.56 15.06
CA SER A 149 -11.79 5.62 15.37
C SER A 149 -11.32 6.32 14.08
N GLU A 150 -11.21 5.55 13.01
CA GLU A 150 -11.10 5.99 11.64
C GLU A 150 -12.18 5.26 10.82
N VAL A 151 -12.71 5.93 9.80
CA VAL A 151 -13.67 5.29 8.89
C VAL A 151 -12.91 4.38 7.95
N THR A 152 -13.40 3.17 7.75
CA THR A 152 -12.78 2.18 6.85
C THR A 152 -13.80 1.55 5.90
N ASN A 153 -13.31 0.94 4.82
CA ASN A 153 -14.11 0.09 3.95
C ASN A 153 -13.45 -1.29 3.89
N ALA A 154 -14.18 -2.34 4.28
CA ALA A 154 -13.65 -3.69 4.40
C ALA A 154 -13.06 -4.25 3.10
N ALA A 155 -13.58 -3.84 1.93
CA ALA A 155 -13.07 -4.29 0.63
C ALA A 155 -11.69 -3.70 0.30
N THR A 156 -11.40 -2.48 0.77
CA THR A 156 -10.17 -1.77 0.46
C THR A 156 -9.21 -1.62 1.65
N GLU A 157 -9.55 -2.13 2.82
CA GLU A 157 -8.70 -2.05 4.00
C GLU A 157 -7.32 -2.72 3.79
N ARG A 158 -7.26 -3.73 2.93
CA ARG A 158 -6.04 -4.50 2.61
C ARG A 158 -5.78 -4.60 1.11
N TRP A 159 -5.91 -3.48 0.39
CA TRP A 159 -5.65 -3.44 -1.05
C TRP A 159 -4.17 -3.65 -1.42
N TYR A 160 -3.26 -3.61 -0.45
CA TYR A 160 -1.81 -3.69 -0.63
C TYR A 160 -1.17 -4.85 0.14
N GLU A 161 0.04 -5.20 -0.25
CA GLU A 161 0.99 -5.95 0.51
C GLU A 161 2.05 -5.01 1.10
N TYR A 162 2.33 -5.14 2.39
CA TYR A 162 3.34 -4.35 3.07
C TYR A 162 4.63 -5.13 3.22
N SER A 163 5.71 -4.62 2.65
CA SER A 163 7.06 -5.15 2.88
C SER A 163 7.66 -4.48 4.12
N TRP A 164 7.76 -5.22 5.19
CA TRP A 164 8.29 -4.68 6.44
C TRP A 164 9.81 -4.47 6.44
N THR A 165 10.55 -5.03 5.47
CA THR A 165 11.99 -4.80 5.29
C THR A 165 12.30 -3.53 4.51
N SER A 166 11.47 -3.17 3.54
CA SER A 166 11.62 -1.97 2.69
C SER A 166 10.62 -0.86 3.01
N HIS A 167 9.62 -1.14 3.88
CA HIS A 167 8.50 -0.26 4.20
C HIS A 167 7.69 0.18 2.97
N VAL A 168 7.66 -0.65 1.95
CA VAL A 168 6.94 -0.41 0.69
C VAL A 168 5.56 -1.05 0.74
N LEU A 169 4.54 -0.31 0.27
CA LEU A 169 3.20 -0.80 -0.04
C LEU A 169 3.15 -1.17 -1.52
N SER A 170 2.82 -2.41 -1.84
CA SER A 170 2.64 -2.88 -3.22
C SER A 170 1.18 -3.21 -3.45
N PRO A 171 0.51 -2.63 -4.45
CA PRO A 171 -0.87 -2.99 -4.78
C PRO A 171 -1.01 -4.48 -5.05
N LYS A 172 -2.08 -5.09 -4.55
CA LYS A 172 -2.48 -6.44 -4.95
C LYS A 172 -3.06 -6.41 -6.37
N PRO A 173 -2.93 -7.49 -7.13
CA PRO A 173 -3.48 -7.58 -8.47
C PRO A 173 -5.00 -7.86 -8.45
N ASN A 174 -5.72 -7.12 -7.59
CA ASN A 174 -7.15 -7.28 -7.40
C ASN A 174 -7.91 -6.23 -8.22
N ILE A 175 -9.08 -6.63 -8.70
CA ILE A 175 -10.09 -5.74 -9.28
C ILE A 175 -11.14 -5.47 -8.22
N TYR A 176 -11.54 -4.22 -8.13
CA TYR A 176 -12.58 -3.73 -7.23
C TYR A 176 -13.77 -3.26 -8.05
N ALA A 177 -14.93 -3.88 -7.86
CA ALA A 177 -16.18 -3.33 -8.35
C ALA A 177 -16.66 -2.23 -7.41
N VAL A 178 -17.24 -1.17 -7.97
CA VAL A 178 -17.81 -0.05 -7.24
C VAL A 178 -19.27 0.11 -7.63
N ARG A 179 -20.14 0.20 -6.64
CA ARG A 179 -21.43 0.84 -6.80
C ARG A 179 -21.22 2.31 -6.48
N THR A 180 -21.55 3.20 -7.40
CA THR A 180 -21.38 4.65 -7.28
C THR A 180 -22.37 5.27 -6.29
N ALA A 181 -22.18 6.54 -5.96
CA ALA A 181 -23.06 7.27 -5.05
C ALA A 181 -24.51 7.31 -5.53
N ASP A 182 -24.72 7.40 -6.84
CA ASP A 182 -26.03 7.43 -7.52
C ASP A 182 -26.55 6.03 -7.91
N GLY A 183 -25.80 4.95 -7.58
CA GLY A 183 -26.23 3.56 -7.81
C GLY A 183 -25.83 2.98 -9.16
N ARG A 184 -24.99 3.65 -9.94
CA ARG A 184 -24.34 3.10 -11.14
C ARG A 184 -23.16 2.21 -10.77
N TYR A 185 -22.40 1.74 -11.77
CA TYR A 185 -21.32 0.80 -11.53
C TYR A 185 -20.01 1.24 -12.19
N ALA A 186 -18.92 0.98 -11.48
CA ALA A 186 -17.57 1.12 -11.99
C ALA A 186 -16.76 -0.11 -11.57
N ALA A 187 -15.58 -0.25 -12.17
CA ALA A 187 -14.56 -1.19 -11.70
C ALA A 187 -13.19 -0.55 -11.81
N PHE A 188 -12.30 -0.85 -10.85
CA PHE A 188 -10.94 -0.33 -10.89
C PHE A 188 -9.92 -1.32 -10.37
N GLU A 189 -8.68 -1.12 -10.76
CA GLU A 189 -7.48 -1.72 -10.20
C GLU A 189 -6.51 -0.63 -9.74
N ILE A 190 -5.67 -0.93 -8.76
CA ILE A 190 -4.68 0.01 -8.24
C ILE A 190 -3.33 -0.33 -8.86
N LEU A 191 -2.77 0.59 -9.64
CA LEU A 191 -1.49 0.41 -10.33
C LEU A 191 -0.29 0.84 -9.49
N SER A 192 -0.44 1.85 -8.64
CA SER A 192 0.63 2.42 -7.82
C SER A 192 0.07 3.21 -6.65
N TYR A 193 0.91 3.37 -5.64
CA TYR A 193 0.65 4.21 -4.47
C TYR A 193 1.65 5.37 -4.34
N TYR A 194 2.54 5.51 -5.31
CA TYR A 194 3.66 6.43 -5.20
C TYR A 194 3.55 7.60 -6.17
N CYS A 195 3.87 8.78 -5.63
CA CYS A 195 4.10 10.00 -6.37
C CYS A 195 5.50 10.01 -7.01
N PRO A 196 5.83 10.99 -7.87
CA PRO A 196 7.20 11.23 -8.33
C PRO A 196 8.19 11.25 -7.16
N ALA A 197 9.42 10.78 -7.41
CA ALA A 197 10.47 10.61 -6.41
C ALA A 197 10.12 9.65 -5.25
N ALA A 198 9.28 8.64 -5.53
CA ALA A 198 8.90 7.58 -4.59
C ALA A 198 8.23 8.07 -3.30
N GLN A 199 7.60 9.23 -3.33
CA GLN A 199 6.82 9.73 -2.19
C GLN A 199 5.51 8.95 -2.08
N ALA A 200 5.17 8.44 -0.90
CA ALA A 200 3.94 7.72 -0.65
C ALA A 200 2.71 8.65 -0.65
N GLY A 201 1.57 8.16 -1.15
CA GLY A 201 0.27 8.84 -1.04
C GLY A 201 -0.36 9.30 -2.34
N CYS A 202 0.20 8.93 -3.52
CA CYS A 202 -0.46 9.13 -4.81
C CYS A 202 -1.03 7.79 -5.31
N THR A 203 -2.33 7.59 -5.17
CA THR A 203 -2.97 6.38 -5.63
C THR A 203 -3.30 6.50 -7.11
N THR A 204 -2.69 5.65 -7.94
CA THR A 204 -3.02 5.54 -9.36
C THR A 204 -3.99 4.40 -9.56
N ILE A 205 -5.16 4.70 -10.08
CA ILE A 205 -6.17 3.72 -10.46
C ILE A 205 -6.27 3.63 -11.98
N ARG A 206 -6.56 2.43 -12.48
CA ARG A 206 -7.06 2.21 -13.82
C ARG A 206 -8.49 1.72 -13.69
N TYR A 207 -9.43 2.33 -14.38
CA TYR A 207 -10.84 2.10 -14.14
C TYR A 207 -11.67 2.03 -15.43
N ARG A 208 -12.85 1.42 -15.32
CA ARG A 208 -13.94 1.43 -16.26
C ARG A 208 -15.20 1.90 -15.54
N TYR A 209 -16.05 2.65 -16.23
CA TYR A 209 -17.29 3.17 -15.65
C TYR A 209 -18.48 2.87 -16.57
N GLN A 210 -19.57 2.36 -15.99
CA GLN A 210 -20.80 2.05 -16.70
C GLN A 210 -21.82 3.14 -16.44
N GLY A 211 -21.83 4.19 -17.28
CA GLY A 211 -22.69 5.35 -17.15
C GLY A 211 -24.17 5.05 -17.33
N ALA A 212 -24.53 4.02 -18.11
CA ALA A 212 -25.94 3.61 -18.29
C ALA A 212 -26.57 2.92 -17.07
N GLY A 213 -25.79 2.65 -16.01
CA GLY A 213 -26.29 2.05 -14.76
C GLY A 213 -26.48 0.54 -14.80
N GLY A 214 -26.06 -0.14 -15.86
CA GLY A 214 -26.03 -1.59 -15.95
C GLY A 214 -24.80 -2.21 -15.29
N THR A 215 -24.81 -3.53 -15.10
CA THR A 215 -23.68 -4.31 -14.54
C THR A 215 -22.78 -4.91 -15.62
N VAL A 216 -23.04 -4.66 -16.88
CA VAL A 216 -22.29 -5.18 -18.04
C VAL A 216 -21.25 -4.16 -18.48
N PHE A 217 -20.01 -4.61 -18.64
CA PHE A 217 -18.84 -3.81 -19.02
C PHE A 217 -18.29 -4.20 -20.40
#